data_728708a1335c06dc07e4c8a1c1671611
#
_entry.id   728708a1335c06dc07e4c8a1c1671611
#
_cell.length_a   1.000
_cell.length_b   1.000
_cell.length_c   1.000
_cell.angle_alpha   90.00
_cell.angle_beta   90.00
_cell.angle_gamma   90.00
#
_symmetry.space_group_name_H-M   'P 1'
#
loop_
_entity.id
_entity.type
_entity.pdbx_description
1 polymer ?
#
loop_
_entity_poly.entity_id
_entity_poly.type
_entity_poly.pdbx_seq_one_letter_code
_entity_poly.pdbx_strand_id
1 'polypeptide(L)'
;MPMRQLLLLRHAKSSWDDPALDDFDRPLAERGLKAAKLMGRELAARDWLPDQVLVSSALRTRDTWRLVAAELPAHPRVVFAEALYEASAADILSQIRKVDPSSGCLVVLGHNPGLEDLAKQLAGSGSEAKAHKRLEEKFPTAALARFVFDSEWSGLSVARLTHCLRPKDLG
;
A
#
# COMPACT_ATOMS: atom_id res chain seq x y z
N MET A 1 7.11 -23.79 2.16
CA MET A 1 6.08 -22.82 1.73
C MET A 1 6.76 -21.67 0.98
N PRO A 2 6.25 -21.26 -0.18
CA PRO A 2 6.78 -20.09 -0.85
C PRO A 2 6.54 -18.84 -0.01
N MET A 3 7.46 -17.91 -0.10
CA MET A 3 7.34 -16.62 0.58
C MET A 3 6.23 -15.80 -0.05
N ARG A 4 5.40 -15.20 0.78
CA ARG A 4 4.38 -14.25 0.33
C ARG A 4 4.88 -12.83 0.51
N GLN A 5 4.40 -11.94 -0.34
CA GLN A 5 4.74 -10.52 -0.30
C GLN A 5 3.51 -9.68 -0.04
N LEU A 6 3.65 -8.74 0.86
CA LEU A 6 2.63 -7.73 1.15
C LEU A 6 3.22 -6.34 0.93
N LEU A 7 2.54 -5.55 0.12
CA LEU A 7 2.94 -4.18 -0.17
C LEU A 7 1.84 -3.26 0.36
N LEU A 8 2.16 -2.46 1.37
CA LEU A 8 1.25 -1.46 1.91
C LEU A 8 1.60 -0.12 1.27
N LEU A 9 0.67 0.44 0.51
CA LEU A 9 0.87 1.70 -0.22
C LEU A 9 -0.15 2.73 0.23
N ARG A 10 0.33 3.84 0.79
CA ARG A 10 -0.54 4.96 1.12
C ARG A 10 -0.86 5.74 -0.16
N HIS A 11 -2.11 6.22 -0.28
CA HIS A 11 -2.50 7.03 -1.44
C HIS A 11 -1.56 8.22 -1.64
N ALA A 12 -1.43 8.69 -2.87
CA ALA A 12 -0.62 9.84 -3.22
C ALA A 12 -1.28 11.14 -2.74
N LYS A 13 -0.56 12.24 -2.82
CA LYS A 13 -1.02 13.55 -2.33
C LYS A 13 -2.34 13.96 -2.97
N SER A 14 -3.34 14.22 -2.13
CA SER A 14 -4.67 14.63 -2.58
C SER A 14 -4.84 16.15 -2.56
N SER A 15 -5.80 16.63 -3.35
CA SER A 15 -6.10 18.05 -3.49
C SER A 15 -7.09 18.54 -2.43
N TRP A 16 -6.88 19.75 -1.95
CA TRP A 16 -7.81 20.50 -1.11
C TRP A 16 -8.39 21.71 -1.83
N ASP A 17 -8.22 21.80 -3.18
CA ASP A 17 -8.57 22.98 -3.95
C ASP A 17 -10.06 23.25 -4.01
N ASP A 18 -10.89 22.21 -3.92
CA ASP A 18 -12.35 22.36 -3.92
C ASP A 18 -12.92 22.03 -2.53
N PRO A 19 -13.23 23.05 -1.71
CA PRO A 19 -13.75 22.84 -0.37
C PRO A 19 -15.19 22.29 -0.34
N ALA A 20 -15.89 22.29 -1.49
CA ALA A 20 -17.25 21.75 -1.58
C ALA A 20 -17.29 20.24 -1.68
N LEU A 21 -16.16 19.59 -1.97
CA LEU A 21 -16.08 18.13 -2.07
C LEU A 21 -16.04 17.47 -0.70
N ASP A 22 -16.75 16.36 -0.57
CA ASP A 22 -16.59 15.47 0.57
C ASP A 22 -15.19 14.86 0.54
N ASP A 23 -14.64 14.54 1.71
CA ASP A 23 -13.32 13.92 1.81
C ASP A 23 -13.19 12.69 0.88
N PHE A 24 -14.23 11.86 0.84
CA PHE A 24 -14.26 10.65 0.00
C PHE A 24 -14.04 10.94 -1.49
N ASP A 25 -14.49 12.10 -1.96
CA ASP A 25 -14.47 12.47 -3.38
C ASP A 25 -13.30 13.37 -3.76
N ARG A 26 -12.34 13.59 -2.87
CA ARG A 26 -11.18 14.42 -3.16
C ARG A 26 -10.23 13.73 -4.14
N PRO A 27 -9.86 14.38 -5.26
CA PRO A 27 -8.94 13.82 -6.23
C PRO A 27 -7.48 14.01 -5.80
N LEU A 28 -6.56 13.46 -6.59
CA LEU A 28 -5.13 13.70 -6.38
C LEU A 28 -4.76 15.13 -6.80
N ALA A 29 -3.81 15.71 -6.06
CA ALA A 29 -3.12 16.93 -6.47
C ALA A 29 -2.12 16.59 -7.59
N GLU A 30 -1.66 17.61 -8.32
CA GLU A 30 -0.68 17.42 -9.39
C GLU A 30 0.57 16.68 -8.91
N ARG A 31 1.10 17.06 -7.75
CA ARG A 31 2.24 16.39 -7.14
C ARG A 31 1.95 14.91 -6.84
N GLY A 32 0.71 14.62 -6.46
CA GLY A 32 0.26 13.25 -6.22
C GLY A 32 0.23 12.40 -7.49
N LEU A 33 -0.18 12.98 -8.61
CA LEU A 33 -0.18 12.28 -9.90
C LEU A 33 1.23 11.82 -10.26
N LYS A 34 2.22 12.68 -10.07
CA LYS A 34 3.63 12.36 -10.35
C LYS A 34 4.15 11.27 -9.41
N ALA A 35 3.85 11.37 -8.13
CA ALA A 35 4.30 10.40 -7.13
C ALA A 35 3.70 9.01 -7.37
N ALA A 36 2.43 8.95 -7.75
CA ALA A 36 1.78 7.67 -8.07
C ALA A 36 2.43 6.96 -9.26
N LYS A 37 2.73 7.70 -10.33
CA LYS A 37 3.45 7.16 -11.47
C LYS A 37 4.84 6.66 -11.09
N LEU A 38 5.55 7.42 -10.27
CA LEU A 38 6.87 7.05 -9.79
C LEU A 38 6.83 5.73 -9.04
N MET A 39 5.86 5.55 -8.15
CA MET A 39 5.72 4.31 -7.40
C MET A 39 5.37 3.14 -8.30
N GLY A 40 4.53 3.36 -9.32
CA GLY A 40 4.22 2.33 -10.31
C GLY A 40 5.47 1.86 -11.06
N ARG A 41 6.31 2.79 -11.48
CA ARG A 41 7.58 2.49 -12.13
C ARG A 41 8.52 1.72 -11.23
N GLU A 42 8.56 2.08 -9.94
CA GLU A 42 9.37 1.37 -8.95
C GLU A 42 8.92 -0.08 -8.78
N LEU A 43 7.62 -0.31 -8.66
CA LEU A 43 7.10 -1.68 -8.55
C LEU A 43 7.50 -2.51 -9.78
N ALA A 44 7.35 -1.95 -10.97
CA ALA A 44 7.71 -2.63 -12.21
C ALA A 44 9.22 -2.90 -12.30
N ALA A 45 10.05 -1.91 -11.98
CA ALA A 45 11.50 -2.03 -12.04
C ALA A 45 12.05 -3.05 -11.05
N ARG A 46 11.41 -3.20 -9.90
CA ARG A 46 11.82 -4.16 -8.86
C ARG A 46 11.16 -5.52 -9.02
N ASP A 47 10.30 -5.68 -10.01
CA ASP A 47 9.54 -6.91 -10.24
C ASP A 47 8.64 -7.28 -9.04
N TRP A 48 8.15 -6.27 -8.33
CA TRP A 48 7.18 -6.44 -7.25
C TRP A 48 5.77 -6.35 -7.84
N LEU A 49 5.35 -7.41 -8.48
CA LEU A 49 4.12 -7.42 -9.28
C LEU A 49 3.00 -8.12 -8.52
N PRO A 50 1.94 -7.40 -8.11
CA PRO A 50 0.85 -8.03 -7.40
C PRO A 50 0.02 -8.94 -8.30
N ASP A 51 -0.48 -10.03 -7.75
CA ASP A 51 -1.53 -10.83 -8.38
C ASP A 51 -2.91 -10.41 -7.86
N GLN A 52 -2.97 -9.73 -6.72
CA GLN A 52 -4.20 -9.21 -6.15
C GLN A 52 -3.96 -7.84 -5.51
N VAL A 53 -4.97 -6.97 -5.59
CA VAL A 53 -4.90 -5.61 -5.04
C VAL A 53 -6.20 -5.29 -4.31
N LEU A 54 -6.08 -4.78 -3.09
CA LEU A 54 -7.19 -4.21 -2.33
C LEU A 54 -7.02 -2.69 -2.33
N VAL A 55 -8.02 -1.98 -2.82
CA VAL A 55 -7.98 -0.51 -2.94
C VAL A 55 -9.15 0.09 -2.18
N SER A 56 -8.89 1.04 -1.28
CA SER A 56 -9.96 1.81 -0.65
C SER A 56 -10.80 2.49 -1.73
N SER A 57 -12.12 2.54 -1.52
CA SER A 57 -13.06 3.10 -2.49
C SER A 57 -12.97 4.63 -2.65
N ALA A 58 -12.27 5.34 -1.77
CA ALA A 58 -12.09 6.79 -1.89
C ALA A 58 -11.43 7.14 -3.23
N LEU A 59 -11.79 8.29 -3.79
CA LEU A 59 -11.30 8.69 -5.11
C LEU A 59 -9.77 8.77 -5.16
N ARG A 60 -9.13 9.34 -4.13
CA ARG A 60 -7.66 9.48 -4.10
C ARG A 60 -6.92 8.14 -4.12
N THR A 61 -7.50 7.11 -3.52
CA THR A 61 -6.91 5.75 -3.59
C THR A 61 -7.17 5.10 -4.94
N ARG A 62 -8.36 5.25 -5.49
CA ARG A 62 -8.66 4.75 -6.85
C ARG A 62 -7.80 5.41 -7.92
N ASP A 63 -7.59 6.72 -7.80
CA ASP A 63 -6.73 7.46 -8.73
C ASP A 63 -5.27 7.02 -8.60
N THR A 64 -4.79 6.83 -7.38
CA THR A 64 -3.42 6.33 -7.16
C THR A 64 -3.24 4.98 -7.83
N TRP A 65 -4.18 4.05 -7.62
CA TRP A 65 -4.08 2.73 -8.23
C TRP A 65 -4.11 2.81 -9.75
N ARG A 66 -4.98 3.61 -10.33
CA ARG A 66 -5.06 3.77 -11.80
C ARG A 66 -3.70 4.15 -12.39
N LEU A 67 -2.99 5.07 -11.75
CA LEU A 67 -1.69 5.53 -12.22
C LEU A 67 -0.59 4.51 -12.00
N VAL A 68 -0.62 3.81 -10.87
CA VAL A 68 0.32 2.70 -10.58
C VAL A 68 0.10 1.58 -11.59
N ALA A 69 -1.15 1.17 -11.80
CA ALA A 69 -1.50 0.07 -12.69
C ALA A 69 -1.04 0.31 -14.13
N ALA A 70 -1.10 1.56 -14.59
CA ALA A 70 -0.67 1.93 -15.95
C ALA A 70 0.80 1.64 -16.20
N GLU A 71 1.62 1.54 -15.16
CA GLU A 71 3.06 1.27 -15.28
C GLU A 71 3.40 -0.22 -15.14
N LEU A 72 2.41 -1.05 -14.79
CA LEU A 72 2.65 -2.48 -14.57
C LEU A 72 2.44 -3.28 -15.85
N PRO A 73 3.25 -4.35 -16.06
CA PRO A 73 3.18 -5.15 -17.31
C PRO A 73 1.99 -6.10 -17.35
N ALA A 74 1.32 -6.34 -16.22
CA ALA A 74 0.20 -7.28 -16.13
C ALA A 74 -0.94 -6.67 -15.31
N HIS A 75 -2.14 -7.24 -15.46
CA HIS A 75 -3.34 -6.76 -14.78
C HIS A 75 -3.72 -7.71 -13.63
N PRO A 76 -3.49 -7.32 -12.37
CA PRO A 76 -3.90 -8.12 -11.22
C PRO A 76 -5.40 -8.04 -11.00
N ARG A 77 -5.92 -8.94 -10.15
CA ARG A 77 -7.31 -8.86 -9.71
C ARG A 77 -7.43 -7.74 -8.68
N VAL A 78 -8.30 -6.76 -8.96
CA VAL A 78 -8.48 -5.57 -8.12
C VAL A 78 -9.84 -5.61 -7.43
N VAL A 79 -9.85 -5.37 -6.12
CA VAL A 79 -11.07 -5.24 -5.33
C VAL A 79 -11.09 -3.85 -4.70
N PHE A 80 -12.15 -3.07 -4.99
CA PHE A 80 -12.38 -1.77 -4.35
C PHE A 80 -13.23 -2.00 -3.11
N ALA A 81 -12.71 -1.62 -1.93
CA ALA A 81 -13.32 -1.95 -0.66
C ALA A 81 -13.60 -0.70 0.19
N GLU A 82 -14.87 -0.44 0.48
CA GLU A 82 -15.25 0.63 1.40
C GLU A 82 -14.72 0.37 2.81
N ALA A 83 -14.57 -0.90 3.19
CA ALA A 83 -14.04 -1.29 4.49
C ALA A 83 -12.62 -0.78 4.76
N LEU A 84 -11.90 -0.36 3.72
CA LEU A 84 -10.56 0.21 3.86
C LEU A 84 -10.57 1.73 4.06
N TYR A 85 -11.68 2.39 3.78
CA TYR A 85 -11.81 3.83 4.00
C TYR A 85 -11.94 4.11 5.50
N GLU A 86 -11.08 4.97 6.03
CA GLU A 86 -11.01 5.28 7.47
C GLU A 86 -10.79 4.06 8.37
N ALA A 87 -10.20 3.00 7.81
CA ALA A 87 -9.99 1.74 8.51
C ALA A 87 -8.86 1.82 9.53
N SER A 88 -9.06 1.15 10.68
CA SER A 88 -7.99 0.93 11.65
C SER A 88 -7.01 -0.14 11.16
N ALA A 89 -5.86 -0.26 11.83
CA ALA A 89 -4.92 -1.34 11.54
C ALA A 89 -5.59 -2.71 11.63
N ALA A 90 -6.43 -2.93 12.64
CA ALA A 90 -7.14 -4.19 12.84
C ALA A 90 -8.10 -4.48 11.68
N ASP A 91 -8.82 -3.47 11.21
CA ASP A 91 -9.75 -3.62 10.09
C ASP A 91 -9.01 -3.95 8.79
N ILE A 92 -7.91 -3.27 8.53
CA ILE A 92 -7.08 -3.55 7.34
C ILE A 92 -6.55 -4.98 7.39
N LEU A 93 -6.01 -5.39 8.54
CA LEU A 93 -5.48 -6.75 8.69
C LEU A 93 -6.56 -7.80 8.51
N SER A 94 -7.77 -7.54 9.00
CA SER A 94 -8.91 -8.42 8.79
C SER A 94 -9.21 -8.63 7.30
N GLN A 95 -9.14 -7.57 6.49
CA GLN A 95 -9.34 -7.67 5.04
C GLN A 95 -8.21 -8.45 4.38
N ILE A 96 -6.98 -8.23 4.80
CA ILE A 96 -5.81 -8.95 4.27
C ILE A 96 -5.92 -10.45 4.53
N ARG A 97 -6.36 -10.84 5.73
CA ARG A 97 -6.48 -12.24 6.10
C ARG A 97 -7.52 -13.02 5.30
N LYS A 98 -8.43 -12.31 4.63
CA LYS A 98 -9.52 -12.91 3.84
C LYS A 98 -9.20 -13.04 2.35
N VAL A 99 -8.03 -12.59 1.89
CA VAL A 99 -7.70 -12.68 0.47
C VAL A 99 -7.54 -14.13 0.03
N ASP A 100 -7.56 -14.35 -1.26
CA ASP A 100 -7.40 -15.68 -1.85
C ASP A 100 -6.11 -16.32 -1.31
N PRO A 101 -6.18 -17.51 -0.70
CA PRO A 101 -5.00 -18.19 -0.16
C PRO A 101 -3.90 -18.43 -1.20
N SER A 102 -4.25 -18.49 -2.49
CA SER A 102 -3.29 -18.71 -3.56
C SER A 102 -2.50 -17.46 -3.94
N SER A 103 -2.89 -16.28 -3.44
CA SER A 103 -2.19 -15.04 -3.75
C SER A 103 -0.77 -15.07 -3.21
N GLY A 104 0.21 -14.72 -4.06
CA GLY A 104 1.62 -14.66 -3.68
C GLY A 104 2.11 -13.25 -3.38
N CYS A 105 1.47 -12.25 -4.00
CA CYS A 105 1.83 -10.85 -3.82
C CYS A 105 0.56 -9.99 -3.80
N LEU A 106 0.34 -9.32 -2.68
CA LEU A 106 -0.83 -8.47 -2.45
C LEU A 106 -0.38 -7.02 -2.26
N VAL A 107 -1.03 -6.10 -2.96
CA VAL A 107 -0.93 -4.67 -2.67
C VAL A 107 -2.20 -4.24 -1.94
N VAL A 108 -2.03 -3.49 -0.85
CA VAL A 108 -3.14 -2.83 -0.16
C VAL A 108 -2.91 -1.32 -0.25
N LEU A 109 -3.86 -0.64 -0.87
CA LEU A 109 -3.80 0.80 -1.08
C LEU A 109 -4.84 1.49 -0.22
N GLY A 110 -4.38 2.26 0.75
CA GLY A 110 -5.27 2.85 1.75
C GLY A 110 -4.77 4.14 2.36
N HIS A 111 -5.07 4.32 3.62
CA HIS A 111 -4.96 5.60 4.32
C HIS A 111 -4.24 5.47 5.66
N ASN A 112 -3.61 6.56 6.11
CA ASN A 112 -3.15 6.69 7.48
C ASN A 112 -4.29 7.21 8.37
N PRO A 113 -4.27 6.95 9.69
CA PRO A 113 -3.18 6.29 10.40
C PRO A 113 -3.16 4.76 10.29
N GLY A 114 -4.23 4.15 9.78
CA GLY A 114 -4.38 2.69 9.77
C GLY A 114 -3.23 1.94 9.10
N LEU A 115 -2.78 2.40 7.92
CA LEU A 115 -1.67 1.73 7.21
C LEU A 115 -0.36 1.83 7.97
N GLU A 116 -0.02 3.02 8.47
CA GLU A 116 1.21 3.21 9.23
C GLU A 116 1.20 2.38 10.50
N ASP A 117 0.08 2.37 11.22
CA ASP A 117 -0.08 1.57 12.44
C ASP A 117 0.09 0.09 12.14
N LEU A 118 -0.53 -0.39 11.06
CA LEU A 118 -0.41 -1.79 10.65
C LEU A 118 1.02 -2.14 10.27
N ALA A 119 1.68 -1.27 9.50
CA ALA A 119 3.07 -1.50 9.11
C ALA A 119 3.98 -1.66 10.33
N LYS A 120 3.82 -0.80 11.33
CA LYS A 120 4.60 -0.88 12.57
C LYS A 120 4.27 -2.14 13.36
N GLN A 121 3.01 -2.54 13.37
CA GLN A 121 2.56 -3.75 14.07
C GLN A 121 3.12 -5.02 13.42
N LEU A 122 3.18 -5.08 12.09
CA LEU A 122 3.65 -6.25 11.36
C LEU A 122 5.16 -6.41 11.39
N ALA A 123 5.91 -5.30 11.46
CA ALA A 123 7.37 -5.33 11.35
C ALA A 123 8.00 -6.11 12.51
N GLY A 124 8.48 -7.30 12.21
CA GLY A 124 9.07 -8.20 13.18
C GLY A 124 10.58 -7.99 13.33
N SER A 125 11.20 -8.82 14.20
CA SER A 125 12.60 -8.70 14.58
C SER A 125 13.58 -8.93 13.42
N GLY A 126 13.18 -9.63 12.36
CA GLY A 126 14.01 -9.86 11.19
C GLY A 126 14.00 -8.73 10.17
N SER A 127 13.34 -7.61 10.47
CA SER A 127 13.18 -6.50 9.54
C SER A 127 14.50 -5.78 9.27
N GLU A 128 14.64 -5.23 8.06
CA GLU A 128 15.82 -4.45 7.66
C GLU A 128 15.90 -3.16 8.49
N ALA A 129 17.04 -2.88 9.09
CA ALA A 129 17.22 -1.75 10.01
C ALA A 129 16.90 -0.41 9.36
N LYS A 130 17.33 -0.19 8.11
CA LYS A 130 17.10 1.05 7.38
C LYS A 130 15.60 1.25 7.10
N ALA A 131 14.93 0.18 6.69
CA ALA A 131 13.49 0.22 6.41
C ALA A 131 12.70 0.51 7.69
N HIS A 132 13.05 -0.16 8.78
CA HIS A 132 12.41 0.05 10.08
C HIS A 132 12.59 1.48 10.57
N LYS A 133 13.78 2.04 10.43
CA LYS A 133 14.07 3.43 10.82
C LYS A 133 13.20 4.41 10.02
N ARG A 134 13.11 4.22 8.71
CA ARG A 134 12.27 5.07 7.86
C ARG A 134 10.81 5.02 8.26
N LEU A 135 10.30 3.82 8.55
CA LEU A 135 8.92 3.65 9.00
C LEU A 135 8.66 4.38 10.32
N GLU A 136 9.60 4.32 11.27
CA GLU A 136 9.50 5.02 12.54
C GLU A 136 9.51 6.55 12.37
N GLU A 137 10.21 7.07 11.37
CA GLU A 137 10.26 8.49 11.11
C GLU A 137 8.93 9.03 10.58
N LYS A 138 8.43 8.45 9.50
CA LYS A 138 7.19 8.90 8.86
C LYS A 138 6.79 7.97 7.72
N PHE A 139 5.48 7.79 7.55
CA PHE A 139 4.90 7.09 6.41
C PHE A 139 4.05 8.08 5.59
N PRO A 140 4.68 8.89 4.72
CA PRO A 140 3.99 9.98 4.00
C PRO A 140 3.10 9.46 2.86
N THR A 141 2.40 10.38 2.19
CA THR A 141 1.61 10.03 1.00
C THR A 141 2.50 9.36 -0.05
N ALA A 142 1.97 8.35 -0.72
CA ALA A 142 2.65 7.49 -1.68
C ALA A 142 3.80 6.65 -1.10
N ALA A 143 3.95 6.59 0.23
CA ALA A 143 4.93 5.71 0.85
C ALA A 143 4.52 4.24 0.68
N LEU A 144 5.53 3.40 0.54
CA LEU A 144 5.38 1.96 0.34
C LEU A 144 6.17 1.19 1.39
N ALA A 145 5.53 0.24 2.05
CA ALA A 145 6.20 -0.71 2.94
C ALA A 145 6.04 -2.11 2.38
N ARG A 146 7.17 -2.81 2.18
CA ARG A 146 7.18 -4.18 1.66
C ARG A 146 7.53 -5.16 2.75
N PHE A 147 6.69 -6.19 2.88
CA PHE A 147 6.87 -7.28 3.83
C PHE A 147 6.97 -8.61 3.11
N VAL A 148 7.75 -9.53 3.68
CA VAL A 148 7.78 -10.92 3.25
C VAL A 148 7.52 -11.82 4.45
N PHE A 149 6.83 -12.93 4.22
CA PHE A 149 6.48 -13.89 5.27
C PHE A 149 6.15 -15.25 4.65
N ASP A 150 6.18 -16.29 5.47
CA ASP A 150 5.95 -17.67 5.02
C ASP A 150 4.65 -18.29 5.55
N SER A 151 3.91 -17.57 6.41
CA SER A 151 2.60 -18.02 6.87
C SER A 151 1.56 -17.87 5.77
N GLU A 152 0.37 -18.45 5.98
CA GLU A 152 -0.78 -18.17 5.13
C GLU A 152 -1.31 -16.77 5.43
N TRP A 153 -2.06 -16.18 4.49
CA TRP A 153 -2.67 -14.86 4.68
C TRP A 153 -3.56 -14.83 5.92
N SER A 154 -4.34 -15.90 6.14
CA SER A 154 -5.25 -15.99 7.28
C SER A 154 -4.54 -15.99 8.63
N GLY A 155 -3.26 -16.36 8.65
CA GLY A 155 -2.45 -16.42 9.87
C GLY A 155 -1.45 -15.26 10.01
N LEU A 156 -1.50 -14.26 9.13
CA LEU A 156 -0.55 -13.15 9.17
C LEU A 156 -0.69 -12.37 10.47
N SER A 157 0.41 -12.25 11.21
CA SER A 157 0.48 -11.45 12.44
C SER A 157 1.80 -10.68 12.53
N VAL A 158 2.88 -11.25 12.01
CA VAL A 158 4.20 -10.64 11.99
C VAL A 158 4.86 -10.97 10.66
N ALA A 159 5.66 -10.06 10.13
CA ALA A 159 6.35 -10.25 8.88
C ALA A 159 7.69 -9.51 8.91
N ARG A 160 8.55 -9.82 7.96
CA ARG A 160 9.82 -9.13 7.83
C ARG A 160 9.64 -7.94 6.89
N LEU A 161 9.85 -6.73 7.43
CA LEU A 161 9.87 -5.51 6.63
C LEU A 161 11.18 -5.46 5.85
N THR A 162 11.11 -5.47 4.53
CA THR A 162 12.30 -5.45 3.66
C THR A 162 12.63 -4.05 3.17
N HIS A 163 11.59 -3.26 2.89
CA HIS A 163 11.75 -1.93 2.32
C HIS A 163 10.70 -0.98 2.86
N CYS A 164 11.09 0.27 3.04
CA CYS A 164 10.18 1.38 3.27
C CYS A 164 10.63 2.50 2.34
N LEU A 165 9.86 2.74 1.29
CA LEU A 165 10.21 3.69 0.23
C LEU A 165 9.25 4.87 0.27
N ARG A 166 9.82 6.07 0.20
CA ARG A 166 9.05 7.31 0.12
C ARG A 166 9.37 7.97 -1.20
N PRO A 167 8.47 8.79 -1.77
CA PRO A 167 8.79 9.45 -3.04
C PRO A 167 10.13 10.20 -3.04
N LYS A 168 10.51 10.81 -1.91
CA LYS A 168 11.79 11.52 -1.77
C LYS A 168 13.02 10.61 -1.82
N ASP A 169 12.84 9.31 -1.59
CA ASP A 169 13.94 8.33 -1.65
C ASP A 169 14.19 7.85 -3.07
N LEU A 170 13.31 8.18 -4.00
CA LEU A 170 13.27 7.72 -5.38
C LEU A 170 13.46 8.91 -6.31
N GLY A 171 14.33 8.80 -7.19
CA GLY A 171 14.48 9.79 -8.17
C GLY A 171 15.09 10.79 -8.46
#